data_be147ab01ebffec2b1d8fa9160f1919b
#
_entry.id   be147ab01ebffec2b1d8fa9160f1919b
#
_cell.length_a   1.000
_cell.length_b   1.000
_cell.length_c   1.000
_cell.angle_alpha   90.00
_cell.angle_beta   90.00
_cell.angle_gamma   90.00
#
_symmetry.space_group_name_H-M   'P 1'
#
loop_
_entity.id
_entity.type
_entity.pdbx_description
1 polymer ?
#
loop_
_entity_poly.entity_id
_entity_poly.type
_entity_poly.pdbx_seq_one_letter_code
_entity_poly.pdbx_strand_id
1 'polypeptide(L)'
;MSVSLLNYVVFLHVEHKIHKMKKLVGLFITGLLFLSSCGSVPLTGRQQVLLVSDQEVVAASLTQYNDYLKTAKLSTNATQSAKVLRVGQKIAAATEAYLKANGLSADLANYAWEFKLVNDKQVNAFCMPGGKIVVYEGLLPLTTTDESLQWLLVTKLLMQWLNMPTNV
;
A
#
# COMPACT_ATOMS: atom_id res chain seq x y z
N MET A 1 16.68 -68.80 -18.08
CA MET A 1 17.04 -67.92 -16.96
C MET A 1 17.41 -66.51 -17.36
N SER A 2 17.26 -66.10 -18.64
CA SER A 2 17.70 -64.80 -19.16
C SER A 2 16.61 -63.71 -19.25
N VAL A 3 15.34 -64.09 -19.47
CA VAL A 3 14.22 -63.13 -19.71
C VAL A 3 13.76 -62.42 -18.45
N SER A 4 13.87 -63.04 -17.29
CA SER A 4 13.46 -62.48 -15.99
C SER A 4 14.36 -61.31 -15.53
N LEU A 5 15.66 -61.41 -15.77
CA LEU A 5 16.63 -60.38 -15.45
C LEU A 5 16.46 -59.09 -16.32
N LEU A 6 16.18 -59.31 -17.60
CA LEU A 6 15.97 -58.20 -18.55
C LEU A 6 14.71 -57.38 -18.16
N ASN A 7 13.62 -58.04 -17.82
CA ASN A 7 12.38 -57.42 -17.37
C ASN A 7 12.57 -56.62 -16.06
N TYR A 8 13.38 -57.14 -15.14
CA TYR A 8 13.69 -56.45 -13.87
C TYR A 8 14.51 -55.17 -14.07
N VAL A 9 15.52 -55.23 -14.98
CA VAL A 9 16.36 -54.03 -15.30
C VAL A 9 15.52 -52.96 -16.01
N VAL A 10 14.63 -53.36 -16.94
CA VAL A 10 13.72 -52.44 -17.63
C VAL A 10 12.74 -51.79 -16.63
N PHE A 11 12.20 -52.57 -15.69
CA PHE A 11 11.30 -52.06 -14.66
C PHE A 11 11.99 -51.02 -13.77
N LEU A 12 13.19 -51.29 -13.27
CA LEU A 12 13.98 -50.32 -12.48
C LEU A 12 14.31 -49.04 -13.27
N HIS A 13 14.60 -49.17 -14.56
CA HIS A 13 14.90 -48.00 -15.41
C HIS A 13 13.66 -47.10 -15.60
N VAL A 14 12.50 -47.71 -15.79
CA VAL A 14 11.20 -47.02 -15.93
C VAL A 14 10.83 -46.32 -14.62
N GLU A 15 10.97 -46.99 -13.49
CA GLU A 15 10.72 -46.42 -12.17
C GLU A 15 11.62 -45.19 -11.91
N HIS A 16 12.91 -45.29 -12.20
CA HIS A 16 13.87 -44.20 -12.04
C HIS A 16 13.50 -42.98 -12.92
N LYS A 17 13.08 -43.24 -14.17
CA LYS A 17 12.66 -42.19 -15.11
C LYS A 17 11.39 -41.47 -14.65
N ILE A 18 10.40 -42.24 -14.13
CA ILE A 18 9.16 -41.72 -13.57
C ILE A 18 9.46 -40.83 -12.33
N HIS A 19 10.39 -41.25 -11.47
CA HIS A 19 10.76 -40.50 -10.26
C HIS A 19 11.44 -39.16 -10.58
N LYS A 20 12.33 -39.15 -11.58
CA LYS A 20 12.94 -37.91 -12.11
C LYS A 20 11.90 -37.00 -12.71
N MET A 21 10.96 -37.51 -13.47
CA MET A 21 9.88 -36.74 -14.10
C MET A 21 8.96 -36.11 -13.04
N LYS A 22 8.58 -36.84 -11.99
CA LYS A 22 7.79 -36.34 -10.86
C LYS A 22 8.51 -35.19 -10.12
N LYS A 23 9.83 -35.29 -9.91
CA LYS A 23 10.64 -34.23 -9.29
C LYS A 23 10.72 -32.99 -10.17
N LEU A 24 10.88 -33.15 -11.50
CA LEU A 24 10.89 -32.03 -12.46
C LEU A 24 9.54 -31.33 -12.54
N VAL A 25 8.45 -32.07 -12.56
CA VAL A 25 7.08 -31.52 -12.55
C VAL A 25 6.79 -30.80 -11.24
N GLY A 26 7.21 -31.35 -10.10
CA GLY A 26 7.10 -30.70 -8.80
C GLY A 26 7.87 -29.37 -8.76
N LEU A 27 9.10 -29.35 -9.27
CA LEU A 27 9.91 -28.13 -9.35
C LEU A 27 9.29 -27.07 -10.26
N PHE A 28 8.68 -27.50 -11.38
CA PHE A 28 8.02 -26.61 -12.33
C PHE A 28 6.74 -26.01 -11.75
N ILE A 29 5.92 -26.81 -11.03
CA ILE A 29 4.72 -26.33 -10.34
C ILE A 29 5.07 -25.34 -9.22
N THR A 30 6.14 -25.63 -8.45
CA THR A 30 6.62 -24.71 -7.40
C THR A 30 7.11 -23.39 -8.03
N GLY A 31 7.81 -23.43 -9.16
CA GLY A 31 8.24 -22.24 -9.90
C GLY A 31 7.07 -21.39 -10.42
N LEU A 32 5.98 -22.03 -10.89
CA LEU A 32 4.79 -21.32 -11.38
C LEU A 32 4.05 -20.56 -10.27
N LEU A 33 4.08 -21.08 -9.03
CA LEU A 33 3.41 -20.43 -7.89
C LEU A 33 4.09 -19.12 -7.46
N PHE A 34 5.37 -18.92 -7.78
CA PHE A 34 6.08 -17.68 -7.49
C PHE A 34 5.81 -16.55 -8.50
N LEU A 35 5.19 -16.83 -9.65
CA LEU A 35 4.92 -15.83 -10.69
C LEU A 35 3.65 -15.00 -10.45
N SER A 36 2.84 -15.34 -9.44
CA SER A 36 1.53 -14.72 -9.19
C SER A 36 1.57 -13.51 -8.24
N SER A 37 2.74 -13.10 -7.73
CA SER A 37 2.89 -12.05 -6.70
C SER A 37 3.16 -10.65 -7.27
N CYS A 38 2.90 -10.40 -8.54
CA CYS A 38 3.09 -9.06 -9.13
C CYS A 38 1.78 -8.28 -9.07
N GLY A 39 1.73 -7.24 -8.23
CA GLY A 39 0.69 -6.22 -8.26
C GLY A 39 1.09 -5.02 -9.11
N SER A 40 0.11 -4.32 -9.70
CA SER A 40 0.34 -3.07 -10.44
C SER A 40 -0.04 -1.86 -9.58
N VAL A 41 0.79 -0.82 -9.63
CA VAL A 41 0.47 0.47 -9.00
C VAL A 41 -0.67 1.14 -9.78
N PRO A 42 -1.79 1.49 -9.14
CA PRO A 42 -3.01 1.92 -9.84
C PRO A 42 -2.85 3.10 -10.78
N LEU A 43 -1.99 4.07 -10.47
CA LEU A 43 -1.80 5.30 -11.27
C LEU A 43 -0.80 5.15 -12.40
N THR A 44 0.23 4.33 -12.22
CA THR A 44 1.38 4.26 -13.16
C THR A 44 1.44 2.96 -13.91
N GLY A 45 0.66 1.95 -13.54
CA GLY A 45 0.75 0.60 -14.09
C GLY A 45 2.07 -0.11 -13.79
N ARG A 46 2.96 0.49 -12.99
CA ARG A 46 4.25 -0.10 -12.63
C ARG A 46 4.03 -1.40 -11.86
N GLN A 47 4.64 -2.47 -12.32
CA GLN A 47 4.61 -3.75 -11.60
C GLN A 47 5.57 -3.72 -10.42
N GLN A 48 5.11 -4.20 -9.28
CA GLN A 48 5.91 -4.38 -8.08
C GLN A 48 5.57 -5.71 -7.43
N VAL A 49 6.55 -6.29 -6.74
CA VAL A 49 6.33 -7.48 -5.93
C VAL A 49 5.70 -7.04 -4.61
N LEU A 50 4.44 -7.42 -4.40
CA LEU A 50 3.74 -7.16 -3.14
C LEU A 50 3.93 -8.37 -2.23
N LEU A 51 4.75 -8.19 -1.19
CA LEU A 51 4.98 -9.22 -0.17
C LEU A 51 3.96 -9.17 0.97
N VAL A 52 3.19 -8.08 1.04
CA VAL A 52 2.19 -7.80 2.09
C VAL A 52 0.91 -7.34 1.40
N SER A 53 -0.24 -7.74 1.89
CA SER A 53 -1.54 -7.31 1.36
C SER A 53 -1.85 -5.85 1.73
N ASP A 54 -2.64 -5.15 0.91
CA ASP A 54 -3.07 -3.78 1.20
C ASP A 54 -3.81 -3.67 2.55
N GLN A 55 -4.57 -4.69 2.90
CA GLN A 55 -5.28 -4.75 4.19
C GLN A 55 -4.32 -4.81 5.38
N GLU A 56 -3.24 -5.58 5.28
CA GLU A 56 -2.21 -5.64 6.33
C GLU A 56 -1.46 -4.31 6.44
N VAL A 57 -1.16 -3.66 5.31
CA VAL A 57 -0.54 -2.32 5.28
C VAL A 57 -1.45 -1.30 5.95
N VAL A 58 -2.75 -1.28 5.63
CA VAL A 58 -3.72 -0.36 6.24
C VAL A 58 -3.87 -0.63 7.73
N ALA A 59 -3.93 -1.90 8.17
CA ALA A 59 -4.03 -2.26 9.59
C ALA A 59 -2.78 -1.82 10.38
N ALA A 60 -1.59 -2.07 9.84
CA ALA A 60 -0.33 -1.63 10.45
C ALA A 60 -0.25 -0.09 10.52
N SER A 61 -0.66 0.58 9.45
CA SER A 61 -0.73 2.04 9.39
C SER A 61 -1.68 2.62 10.46
N LEU A 62 -2.85 2.03 10.63
CA LEU A 62 -3.82 2.44 11.65
C LEU A 62 -3.25 2.29 13.06
N THR A 63 -2.53 1.21 13.32
CA THR A 63 -1.85 0.99 14.61
C THR A 63 -0.82 2.09 14.87
N GLN A 64 0.07 2.36 13.90
CA GLN A 64 1.07 3.42 13.99
C GLN A 64 0.43 4.81 14.16
N TYR A 65 -0.65 5.09 13.44
CA TYR A 65 -1.38 6.35 13.57
C TYR A 65 -1.96 6.54 14.96
N ASN A 66 -2.58 5.51 15.51
CA ASN A 66 -3.15 5.55 16.85
C ASN A 66 -2.05 5.73 17.93
N ASP A 67 -0.92 5.05 17.77
CA ASP A 67 0.22 5.19 18.68
C ASP A 67 0.82 6.60 18.60
N TYR A 68 0.94 7.16 17.39
CA TYR A 68 1.37 8.54 17.20
C TYR A 68 0.43 9.53 17.93
N LEU A 69 -0.89 9.37 17.78
CA LEU A 69 -1.87 10.26 18.42
C LEU A 69 -1.86 10.22 19.95
N LYS A 70 -1.38 9.15 20.57
CA LYS A 70 -1.23 9.07 22.04
C LYS A 70 -0.21 10.08 22.59
N THR A 71 0.79 10.42 21.77
CA THR A 71 1.90 11.32 22.14
C THR A 71 1.80 12.70 21.50
N ALA A 72 1.11 12.81 20.35
CA ALA A 72 0.96 14.06 19.64
C ALA A 72 0.01 15.01 20.38
N LYS A 73 0.39 16.28 20.47
CA LYS A 73 -0.48 17.33 20.99
C LYS A 73 -1.35 17.87 19.85
N LEU A 74 -2.63 17.58 19.89
CA LEU A 74 -3.56 18.15 18.90
C LEU A 74 -3.62 19.67 19.08
N SER A 75 -3.77 20.37 17.96
CA SER A 75 -3.94 21.81 17.95
C SER A 75 -5.26 22.23 18.63
N THR A 76 -5.21 23.27 19.43
CA THR A 76 -6.39 23.92 20.01
C THR A 76 -6.88 25.09 19.15
N ASN A 77 -6.20 25.40 18.05
CA ASN A 77 -6.60 26.45 17.13
C ASN A 77 -7.74 25.97 16.23
N ALA A 78 -8.98 26.31 16.63
CA ALA A 78 -10.19 25.89 15.92
C ALA A 78 -10.22 26.36 14.45
N THR A 79 -9.77 27.59 14.17
CA THR A 79 -9.77 28.16 12.82
C THR A 79 -8.83 27.39 11.89
N GLN A 80 -7.61 27.12 12.35
CA GLN A 80 -6.63 26.36 11.57
C GLN A 80 -7.04 24.90 11.41
N SER A 81 -7.59 24.28 12.45
CA SER A 81 -8.13 22.92 12.39
C SER A 81 -9.29 22.82 11.41
N ALA A 82 -10.19 23.81 11.38
CA ALA A 82 -11.28 23.88 10.41
C ALA A 82 -10.74 24.03 8.95
N LYS A 83 -9.66 24.79 8.74
CA LYS A 83 -8.99 24.90 7.43
C LYS A 83 -8.47 23.53 6.98
N VAL A 84 -7.73 22.81 7.83
CA VAL A 84 -7.19 21.50 7.52
C VAL A 84 -8.30 20.50 7.22
N LEU A 85 -9.37 20.49 8.02
CA LEU A 85 -10.53 19.62 7.80
C LEU A 85 -11.22 19.91 6.46
N ARG A 86 -11.48 21.19 6.16
CA ARG A 86 -12.15 21.61 4.91
C ARG A 86 -11.33 21.21 3.67
N VAL A 87 -10.03 21.46 3.69
CA VAL A 87 -9.12 21.08 2.59
C VAL A 87 -9.04 19.56 2.48
N GLY A 88 -8.91 18.86 3.60
CA GLY A 88 -8.87 17.40 3.63
C GLY A 88 -10.13 16.75 3.05
N GLN A 89 -11.31 17.27 3.41
CA GLN A 89 -12.59 16.78 2.86
C GLN A 89 -12.68 16.96 1.34
N LYS A 90 -12.20 18.08 0.79
CA LYS A 90 -12.12 18.28 -0.67
C LYS A 90 -11.23 17.23 -1.34
N ILE A 91 -10.08 16.94 -0.74
CA ILE A 91 -9.15 15.92 -1.24
C ILE A 91 -9.80 14.53 -1.19
N ALA A 92 -10.44 14.18 -0.08
CA ALA A 92 -11.14 12.91 0.06
C ALA A 92 -12.20 12.73 -1.02
N ALA A 93 -13.07 13.74 -1.21
CA ALA A 93 -14.13 13.71 -2.22
C ALA A 93 -13.57 13.55 -3.65
N ALA A 94 -12.50 14.28 -3.99
CA ALA A 94 -11.84 14.18 -5.29
C ALA A 94 -11.21 12.81 -5.50
N THR A 95 -10.55 12.26 -4.48
CA THR A 95 -9.94 10.93 -4.49
C THR A 95 -10.99 9.84 -4.70
N GLU A 96 -12.08 9.89 -3.96
CA GLU A 96 -13.17 8.93 -4.11
C GLU A 96 -13.84 9.00 -5.49
N ALA A 97 -14.04 10.21 -6.01
CA ALA A 97 -14.58 10.41 -7.35
C ALA A 97 -13.64 9.81 -8.41
N TYR A 98 -12.33 10.03 -8.27
CA TYR A 98 -11.32 9.45 -9.15
C TYR A 98 -11.33 7.92 -9.12
N LEU A 99 -11.32 7.31 -7.94
CA LEU A 99 -11.33 5.85 -7.79
C LEU A 99 -12.60 5.24 -8.41
N LYS A 100 -13.76 5.86 -8.19
CA LYS A 100 -15.04 5.43 -8.80
C LYS A 100 -14.98 5.51 -10.32
N ALA A 101 -14.50 6.61 -10.87
CA ALA A 101 -14.43 6.84 -12.32
C ALA A 101 -13.47 5.87 -13.03
N ASN A 102 -12.47 5.36 -12.32
CA ASN A 102 -11.46 4.45 -12.89
C ASN A 102 -11.70 2.96 -12.54
N GLY A 103 -12.87 2.60 -12.02
CA GLY A 103 -13.22 1.21 -11.71
C GLY A 103 -12.53 0.65 -10.46
N LEU A 104 -11.92 1.51 -9.62
CA LEU A 104 -11.19 1.17 -8.40
C LEU A 104 -12.07 1.32 -7.14
N SER A 105 -13.38 1.16 -7.29
CA SER A 105 -14.34 1.36 -6.17
C SER A 105 -14.12 0.40 -5.00
N ALA A 106 -13.54 -0.78 -5.25
CA ALA A 106 -13.20 -1.73 -4.19
C ALA A 106 -12.17 -1.15 -3.21
N ASP A 107 -11.26 -0.31 -3.69
CA ASP A 107 -10.20 0.30 -2.88
C ASP A 107 -10.76 1.31 -1.89
N LEU A 108 -11.98 1.84 -2.13
CA LEU A 108 -12.63 2.76 -1.21
C LEU A 108 -12.89 2.17 0.18
N ALA A 109 -13.07 0.85 0.26
CA ALA A 109 -13.25 0.15 1.54
C ALA A 109 -12.02 0.28 2.47
N ASN A 110 -10.86 0.58 1.89
CA ASN A 110 -9.61 0.77 2.63
C ASN A 110 -9.46 2.18 3.20
N TYR A 111 -10.36 3.13 2.85
CA TYR A 111 -10.26 4.52 3.27
C TYR A 111 -11.22 4.84 4.42
N ALA A 112 -10.64 5.27 5.52
CA ALA A 112 -11.35 5.88 6.65
C ALA A 112 -10.71 7.24 6.94
N TRP A 113 -11.10 8.25 6.12
CA TRP A 113 -10.50 9.57 6.10
C TRP A 113 -10.50 10.23 7.47
N GLU A 114 -9.35 10.72 7.89
CA GLU A 114 -9.18 11.48 9.12
C GLU A 114 -8.10 12.55 8.94
N PHE A 115 -8.41 13.76 9.38
CA PHE A 115 -7.54 14.94 9.23
C PHE A 115 -7.27 15.52 10.60
N LYS A 116 -6.00 15.61 10.98
CA LYS A 116 -5.58 16.17 12.27
C LYS A 116 -4.59 17.29 12.05
N LEU A 117 -4.77 18.36 12.84
CA LEU A 117 -3.75 19.40 13.01
C LEU A 117 -3.07 19.17 14.36
N VAL A 118 -1.73 19.11 14.33
CA VAL A 118 -0.91 18.88 15.52
C VAL A 118 -0.17 20.18 15.88
N ASN A 119 -0.15 20.48 17.16
CA ASN A 119 0.62 21.62 17.70
C ASN A 119 2.10 21.27 17.74
N ASP A 120 2.74 21.40 16.61
CA ASP A 120 4.18 21.23 16.42
C ASP A 120 4.69 22.30 15.47
N LYS A 121 5.87 22.87 15.78
CA LYS A 121 6.50 23.94 15.00
C LYS A 121 7.23 23.44 13.77
N GLN A 122 7.38 22.14 13.60
CA GLN A 122 8.00 21.55 12.42
C GLN A 122 7.17 21.88 11.17
N VAL A 123 7.88 22.18 10.08
CA VAL A 123 7.26 22.37 8.77
C VAL A 123 7.05 20.99 8.15
N ASN A 124 5.96 20.34 8.50
CA ASN A 124 5.68 18.96 8.03
C ASN A 124 4.20 18.67 7.88
N ALA A 125 3.91 17.68 7.02
CA ALA A 125 2.65 16.97 6.95
C ALA A 125 2.93 15.58 6.41
N PHE A 126 2.13 14.59 6.79
CA PHE A 126 2.23 13.24 6.25
C PHE A 126 0.86 12.63 5.99
N CYS A 127 0.82 11.73 5.01
CA CYS A 127 -0.32 10.91 4.67
C CYS A 127 0.04 9.45 4.93
N MET A 128 -0.84 8.72 5.60
CA MET A 128 -0.66 7.29 5.86
C MET A 128 -1.73 6.48 5.10
N PRO A 129 -1.45 5.22 4.76
CA PRO A 129 -2.44 4.31 4.21
C PRO A 129 -3.75 4.33 5.01
N GLY A 130 -4.88 4.19 4.32
CA GLY A 130 -6.19 4.28 4.97
C GLY A 130 -6.74 5.71 5.10
N GLY A 131 -6.10 6.73 4.49
CA GLY A 131 -6.61 8.09 4.43
C GLY A 131 -6.38 8.90 5.71
N LYS A 132 -5.34 8.58 6.49
CA LYS A 132 -4.96 9.32 7.68
C LYS A 132 -3.99 10.44 7.31
N ILE A 133 -4.39 11.69 7.50
CA ILE A 133 -3.60 12.87 7.14
C ILE A 133 -3.36 13.72 8.38
N VAL A 134 -2.09 13.99 8.65
CA VAL A 134 -1.64 14.83 9.76
C VAL A 134 -0.90 16.03 9.20
N VAL A 135 -1.27 17.20 9.68
CA VAL A 135 -0.64 18.49 9.35
C VAL A 135 -0.06 19.07 10.63
N TYR A 136 1.13 19.65 10.56
CA TYR A 136 1.76 20.34 11.67
C TYR A 136 1.49 21.84 11.58
N GLU A 137 1.26 22.50 12.70
CA GLU A 137 0.98 23.95 12.74
C GLU A 137 2.11 24.76 12.05
N GLY A 138 3.36 24.31 12.19
CA GLY A 138 4.51 24.97 11.56
C GLY A 138 4.47 25.01 10.04
N LEU A 139 3.65 24.17 9.38
CA LEU A 139 3.46 24.19 7.93
C LEU A 139 2.51 25.30 7.48
N LEU A 140 1.53 25.67 8.28
CA LEU A 140 0.42 26.55 7.86
C LEU A 140 0.85 27.97 7.46
N PRO A 141 1.90 28.57 8.05
CA PRO A 141 2.43 29.85 7.58
C PRO A 141 2.95 29.83 6.13
N LEU A 142 3.40 28.64 5.64
CA LEU A 142 3.88 28.46 4.28
C LEU A 142 2.75 28.10 3.31
N THR A 143 1.61 27.66 3.83
CA THR A 143 0.41 27.29 3.07
C THR A 143 -0.74 28.22 3.43
N THR A 144 -0.61 29.49 3.09
CA THR A 144 -1.52 30.55 3.53
C THR A 144 -2.93 30.40 2.95
N THR A 145 -3.07 29.88 1.72
CA THR A 145 -4.36 29.64 1.07
C THR A 145 -4.79 28.18 1.18
N ASP A 146 -6.08 27.92 0.96
CA ASP A 146 -6.59 26.54 0.90
C ASP A 146 -5.95 25.76 -0.26
N GLU A 147 -5.73 26.42 -1.40
CA GLU A 147 -5.14 25.83 -2.60
C GLU A 147 -3.70 25.40 -2.36
N SER A 148 -2.89 26.24 -1.70
CA SER A 148 -1.50 25.89 -1.40
C SER A 148 -1.39 24.69 -0.45
N LEU A 149 -2.25 24.63 0.56
CA LEU A 149 -2.34 23.48 1.46
C LEU A 149 -2.85 22.23 0.69
N GLN A 150 -3.86 22.39 -0.15
CA GLN A 150 -4.40 21.30 -0.96
C GLN A 150 -3.33 20.70 -1.89
N TRP A 151 -2.59 21.51 -2.62
CA TRP A 151 -1.51 21.05 -3.49
C TRP A 151 -0.45 20.22 -2.74
N LEU A 152 -0.05 20.69 -1.57
CA LEU A 152 0.94 19.98 -0.75
C LEU A 152 0.39 18.63 -0.27
N LEU A 153 -0.83 18.60 0.25
CA LEU A 153 -1.43 17.37 0.76
C LEU A 153 -1.73 16.36 -0.36
N VAL A 154 -2.18 16.82 -1.54
CA VAL A 154 -2.35 15.95 -2.71
C VAL A 154 -1.01 15.34 -3.13
N THR A 155 0.07 16.13 -3.14
CA THR A 155 1.41 15.60 -3.44
C THR A 155 1.84 14.51 -2.45
N LYS A 156 1.61 14.72 -1.14
CA LYS A 156 1.91 13.71 -0.11
C LYS A 156 1.06 12.45 -0.27
N LEU A 157 -0.21 12.59 -0.61
CA LEU A 157 -1.10 11.47 -0.88
C LEU A 157 -0.66 10.67 -2.11
N LEU A 158 -0.29 11.35 -3.20
CA LEU A 158 0.24 10.71 -4.40
C LEU A 158 1.55 9.98 -4.13
N MET A 159 2.46 10.56 -3.37
CA MET A 159 3.70 9.88 -2.96
C MET A 159 3.41 8.60 -2.18
N GLN A 160 2.46 8.64 -1.26
CA GLN A 160 2.02 7.46 -0.52
C GLN A 160 1.44 6.39 -1.46
N TRP A 161 0.62 6.76 -2.45
CA TRP A 161 0.07 5.83 -3.44
C TRP A 161 1.14 5.22 -4.35
N LEU A 162 2.16 5.99 -4.69
CA LEU A 162 3.27 5.53 -5.53
C LEU A 162 4.33 4.76 -4.75
N ASN A 163 4.14 4.56 -3.44
CA ASN A 163 5.14 3.98 -2.53
C ASN A 163 6.50 4.71 -2.60
N MET A 164 6.46 6.01 -2.79
CA MET A 164 7.65 6.87 -2.79
C MET A 164 7.97 7.32 -1.37
N PRO A 165 9.25 7.56 -1.04
CA PRO A 165 9.63 8.15 0.25
C PRO A 165 8.91 9.49 0.44
N THR A 166 8.20 9.64 1.56
CA THR A 166 7.44 10.86 1.88
C THR A 166 8.27 11.91 2.61
N ASN A 167 9.54 11.62 2.89
CA ASN A 167 10.47 12.49 3.57
C ASN A 167 11.17 13.40 2.56
N VAL A 168 10.64 14.60 2.39
CA VAL A 168 11.30 15.75 1.75
C VAL A 168 11.16 16.92 2.70
#